data_5552c6b01a9a1fab8b04572ca495ca2a
#
_entry.id   5552c6b01a9a1fab8b04572ca495ca2a
#
_cell.length_a   1.000
_cell.length_b   1.000
_cell.length_c   1.000
_cell.angle_alpha   90.00
_cell.angle_beta   90.00
_cell.angle_gamma   90.00
#
_symmetry.space_group_name_H-M   'P 1'
#
loop_
_entity.id
_entity.type
_entity.pdbx_description
1 polymer ?
#
loop_
_entity_poly.entity_id
_entity_poly.type
_entity_poly.pdbx_seq_one_letter_code
_entity_poly.pdbx_strand_id
1 'polypeptide(L)'
;MDTSPIEGVGTFIYCVTTKRYLFLLRNSSKYSGTWGVVGGKIETNEFTLQSLMREIEEELGGSIENPKIIPIEKFTSDNGNFIYHTFIIPVKREFVPSLNLEHRGYCWVTLE
;
A
#
# COMPACT_ATOMS: atom_id res chain seq x y z
N MET A 1 12.43 -11.87 -24.54
CA MET A 1 12.65 -10.88 -23.47
C MET A 1 11.34 -10.23 -23.12
N ASP A 2 10.99 -10.23 -21.87
CA ASP A 2 9.74 -9.61 -21.41
C ASP A 2 9.89 -8.10 -21.42
N THR A 3 9.04 -7.41 -22.20
CA THR A 3 9.02 -5.95 -22.29
C THR A 3 7.88 -5.34 -21.51
N SER A 4 7.17 -6.15 -20.72
CA SER A 4 6.07 -5.65 -19.91
C SER A 4 6.58 -4.64 -18.86
N PRO A 5 5.81 -3.58 -18.59
CA PRO A 5 6.21 -2.65 -17.55
C PRO A 5 6.19 -3.30 -16.18
N ILE A 6 7.01 -2.76 -15.26
CA ILE A 6 6.91 -3.09 -13.86
C ILE A 6 5.72 -2.32 -13.29
N GLU A 7 4.80 -3.03 -12.66
CA GLU A 7 3.62 -2.42 -12.05
C GLU A 7 3.63 -2.58 -10.54
N GLY A 8 3.33 -1.50 -9.86
CA GLY A 8 3.17 -1.47 -8.43
C GLY A 8 1.78 -0.98 -8.02
N VAL A 9 1.42 -1.26 -6.79
CA VAL A 9 0.15 -0.85 -6.19
C VAL A 9 0.40 -0.39 -4.76
N GLY A 10 -0.31 0.65 -4.36
CA GLY A 10 -0.26 1.12 -2.98
C GLY A 10 -1.56 1.76 -2.57
N THR A 11 -1.81 1.81 -1.28
CA THR A 11 -3.02 2.43 -0.75
C THR A 11 -2.73 3.22 0.50
N PHE A 12 -3.31 4.41 0.58
CA PHE A 12 -3.49 5.09 1.84
C PHE A 12 -4.60 4.39 2.62
N ILE A 13 -4.43 4.22 3.91
CA ILE A 13 -5.50 3.78 4.80
C ILE A 13 -5.85 4.96 5.69
N TYR A 14 -7.07 5.44 5.56
CA TYR A 14 -7.52 6.67 6.21
C TYR A 14 -8.59 6.38 7.24
N CYS A 15 -8.33 6.76 8.48
CA CYS A 15 -9.32 6.62 9.55
C CYS A 15 -10.23 7.84 9.56
N VAL A 16 -11.52 7.62 9.26
CA VAL A 16 -12.48 8.72 9.12
C VAL A 16 -12.82 9.39 10.46
N THR A 17 -12.69 8.68 11.57
CA THR A 17 -12.98 9.24 12.90
C THR A 17 -11.86 10.10 13.45
N THR A 18 -10.61 9.71 13.22
CA THR A 18 -9.44 10.44 13.72
C THR A 18 -8.83 11.37 12.68
N LYS A 19 -9.21 11.20 11.41
CA LYS A 19 -8.66 11.93 10.26
C LYS A 19 -7.16 11.72 10.10
N ARG A 20 -6.69 10.52 10.46
CA ARG A 20 -5.27 10.15 10.37
C ARG A 20 -5.06 9.05 9.35
N TYR A 21 -3.89 9.05 8.75
CA TYR A 21 -3.43 8.10 7.75
C TYR A 21 -2.40 7.16 8.35
N LEU A 22 -2.42 5.90 7.91
CA LEU A 22 -1.47 4.90 8.32
C LEU A 22 -0.22 4.94 7.45
N PHE A 23 0.95 5.02 8.07
CA PHE A 23 2.23 4.87 7.40
C PHE A 23 3.03 3.77 8.06
N LEU A 24 3.82 3.06 7.26
CA LEU A 24 4.67 1.95 7.70
C LEU A 24 6.13 2.34 7.54
N LEU A 25 6.95 1.97 8.52
CA LEU A 25 8.39 2.21 8.51
C LEU A 25 9.10 1.01 7.88
N ARG A 26 9.78 1.23 6.77
CA ARG A 26 10.45 0.15 6.04
C ARG A 26 11.66 -0.38 6.78
N ASN A 27 11.85 -1.69 6.72
CA ASN A 27 12.94 -2.42 7.34
C ASN A 27 13.69 -3.30 6.33
N SER A 28 13.50 -3.07 5.04
CA SER A 28 14.20 -3.80 4.00
C SER A 28 15.59 -3.21 3.76
N SER A 29 16.48 -3.95 3.09
CA SER A 29 17.81 -3.47 2.72
C SER A 29 17.76 -2.26 1.79
N LYS A 30 16.67 -2.14 1.03
CA LYS A 30 16.42 -1.01 0.13
C LYS A 30 15.40 -0.08 0.78
N TYR A 31 15.73 1.20 0.89
CA TYR A 31 14.87 2.23 1.49
C TYR A 31 14.56 1.99 2.98
N SER A 32 15.43 1.30 3.70
CA SER A 32 15.26 1.10 5.15
C SER A 32 15.23 2.46 5.86
N GLY A 33 14.31 2.59 6.83
CA GLY A 33 14.14 3.81 7.58
C GLY A 33 13.24 4.86 6.91
N THR A 34 12.65 4.55 5.76
CA THR A 34 11.69 5.44 5.11
C THR A 34 10.26 5.05 5.48
N TRP A 35 9.40 6.06 5.53
CA TRP A 35 7.97 5.86 5.77
C TRP A 35 7.24 5.74 4.44
N GLY A 36 6.32 4.79 4.34
CA GLY A 36 5.56 4.58 3.13
C GLY A 36 4.17 4.05 3.42
N VAL A 37 3.40 3.88 2.34
CA VAL A 37 2.05 3.32 2.41
C VAL A 37 2.10 1.80 2.21
N VAL A 38 0.97 1.15 2.48
CA VAL A 38 0.82 -0.29 2.22
C VAL A 38 0.85 -0.52 0.70
N GLY A 39 1.67 -1.46 0.25
CA GLY A 39 1.71 -1.77 -1.17
C GLY A 39 2.92 -2.60 -1.57
N GLY A 40 3.04 -2.84 -2.85
CA GLY A 40 4.13 -3.60 -3.41
C GLY A 40 3.99 -3.82 -4.90
N LYS A 41 4.77 -4.76 -5.40
CA LYS A 41 4.80 -5.09 -6.82
C LYS A 41 3.63 -6.02 -7.18
N ILE A 42 2.96 -5.72 -8.29
CA ILE A 42 1.96 -6.61 -8.86
C ILE A 42 2.69 -7.80 -9.49
N GLU A 43 2.34 -9.00 -9.06
CA GLU A 43 2.96 -10.22 -9.57
C GLU A 43 2.31 -10.67 -10.88
N THR A 44 3.03 -11.53 -11.60
CA THR A 44 2.54 -12.11 -12.85
C THR A 44 1.21 -12.83 -12.60
N ASN A 45 0.23 -12.59 -13.49
CA ASN A 45 -1.11 -13.18 -13.39
C ASN A 45 -1.97 -12.68 -12.24
N GLU A 46 -1.56 -11.58 -11.59
CA GLU A 46 -2.43 -10.91 -10.62
C GLU A 46 -3.14 -9.73 -11.26
N PHE A 47 -4.42 -9.55 -10.90
CA PHE A 47 -5.11 -8.29 -11.15
C PHE A 47 -4.67 -7.25 -10.11
N THR A 48 -4.80 -5.98 -10.45
CA THR A 48 -4.40 -4.87 -9.57
C THR A 48 -5.00 -4.98 -8.17
N LEU A 49 -6.31 -5.21 -8.07
CA LEU A 49 -6.96 -5.31 -6.77
C LEU A 49 -6.61 -6.59 -6.00
N GLN A 50 -6.34 -7.68 -6.71
CA GLN A 50 -5.84 -8.91 -6.06
C GLN A 50 -4.49 -8.64 -5.40
N SER A 51 -3.60 -7.96 -6.12
CA SER A 51 -2.28 -7.60 -5.59
C SER A 51 -2.41 -6.71 -4.37
N LEU A 52 -3.29 -5.70 -4.45
CA LEU A 52 -3.51 -4.79 -3.32
C LEU A 52 -3.99 -5.55 -2.09
N MET A 53 -4.97 -6.44 -2.23
CA MET A 53 -5.50 -7.20 -1.11
C MET A 53 -4.45 -8.14 -0.53
N ARG A 54 -3.62 -8.76 -1.37
CA ARG A 54 -2.52 -9.60 -0.93
C ARG A 54 -1.50 -8.81 -0.11
N GLU A 55 -1.11 -7.63 -0.60
CA GLU A 55 -0.16 -6.77 0.11
C GLU A 55 -0.71 -6.28 1.45
N ILE A 56 -1.99 -5.94 1.51
CA ILE A 56 -2.63 -5.55 2.77
C ILE A 56 -2.53 -6.70 3.78
N GLU A 57 -2.87 -7.91 3.36
CA GLU A 57 -2.83 -9.08 4.25
C GLU A 57 -1.42 -9.39 4.72
N GLU A 58 -0.43 -9.33 3.81
CA GLU A 58 0.97 -9.59 4.15
C GLU A 58 1.55 -8.52 5.08
N GLU A 59 1.27 -7.26 4.82
CA GLU A 59 1.92 -6.15 5.52
C GLU A 59 1.20 -5.73 6.80
N LEU A 60 -0.09 -5.95 6.90
CA LEU A 60 -0.88 -5.59 8.09
C LEU A 60 -1.27 -6.78 8.95
N GLY A 61 -1.00 -8.01 8.46
CA GLY A 61 -1.30 -9.23 9.21
C GLY A 61 -2.76 -9.62 9.23
N GLY A 62 -3.55 -9.11 8.28
CA GLY A 62 -4.96 -9.44 8.15
C GLY A 62 -5.64 -8.63 7.08
N SER A 63 -6.85 -9.04 6.72
CA SER A 63 -7.65 -8.35 5.71
C SER A 63 -8.50 -7.26 6.34
N ILE A 64 -8.86 -6.27 5.52
CA ILE A 64 -9.87 -5.27 5.87
C ILE A 64 -11.21 -5.80 5.38
N GLU A 65 -12.17 -5.91 6.28
CA GLU A 65 -13.48 -6.45 5.96
C GLU A 65 -14.27 -5.48 5.08
N ASN A 66 -14.80 -6.00 3.95
CA ASN A 66 -15.61 -5.23 3.00
C ASN A 66 -15.01 -3.87 2.66
N PRO A 67 -13.74 -3.81 2.21
CA PRO A 67 -13.09 -2.53 2.01
C PRO A 67 -13.72 -1.76 0.84
N LYS A 68 -13.93 -0.45 1.06
CA LYS A 68 -14.23 0.46 -0.03
C LYS A 68 -12.90 0.93 -0.59
N ILE A 69 -12.58 0.51 -1.81
CA ILE A 69 -11.28 0.81 -2.43
C ILE A 69 -11.49 1.89 -3.48
N ILE A 70 -10.96 3.08 -3.21
CA ILE A 70 -11.16 4.25 -4.06
C ILE A 70 -9.88 4.53 -4.83
N PRO A 71 -9.89 4.46 -6.18
CA PRO A 71 -8.70 4.80 -6.95
C PRO A 71 -8.44 6.30 -6.90
N ILE A 72 -7.16 6.67 -6.72
CA ILE A 72 -6.75 8.07 -6.67
C ILE A 72 -5.95 8.43 -7.92
N GLU A 73 -4.98 7.60 -8.29
CA GLU A 73 -4.05 7.93 -9.35
C GLU A 73 -3.51 6.68 -10.02
N LYS A 74 -3.25 6.79 -11.32
CA LYS A 74 -2.44 5.84 -12.07
C LYS A 74 -1.28 6.63 -12.66
N PHE A 75 -0.09 6.39 -12.17
CA PHE A 75 1.14 6.99 -12.67
C PHE A 75 1.78 6.09 -13.70
N THR A 76 2.19 6.65 -14.82
CA THR A 76 2.97 5.93 -15.84
C THR A 76 4.22 6.75 -16.12
N SER A 77 5.40 6.12 -16.03
CA SER A 77 6.66 6.79 -16.34
C SER A 77 6.72 7.20 -17.81
N ASP A 78 7.58 8.18 -18.12
CA ASP A 78 7.69 8.74 -19.48
C ASP A 78 8.00 7.68 -20.53
N ASN A 79 8.82 6.68 -20.17
CA ASN A 79 9.18 5.59 -21.08
C ASN A 79 8.17 4.43 -21.07
N GLY A 80 7.11 4.51 -20.24
CA GLY A 80 6.10 3.48 -20.14
C GLY A 80 6.53 2.22 -19.40
N ASN A 81 7.74 2.18 -18.84
CA ASN A 81 8.29 0.96 -18.22
C ASN A 81 7.89 0.78 -16.76
N PHE A 82 7.30 1.79 -16.14
CA PHE A 82 6.84 1.72 -14.77
C PHE A 82 5.44 2.29 -14.65
N ILE A 83 4.55 1.54 -14.00
CA ILE A 83 3.17 1.96 -13.74
C ILE A 83 2.89 1.77 -12.26
N TYR A 84 2.30 2.77 -11.61
CA TYR A 84 1.94 2.68 -10.21
C TYR A 84 0.49 3.09 -10.00
N HIS A 85 -0.26 2.23 -9.31
CA HIS A 85 -1.68 2.46 -9.00
C HIS A 85 -1.82 2.82 -7.54
N THR A 86 -2.43 3.97 -7.26
CA THR A 86 -2.64 4.47 -5.90
C THR A 86 -4.11 4.49 -5.56
N PHE A 87 -4.43 3.99 -4.37
CA PHE A 87 -5.80 3.92 -3.84
C PHE A 87 -5.88 4.57 -2.46
N ILE A 88 -7.10 4.78 -2.00
CA ILE A 88 -7.37 5.11 -0.61
C ILE A 88 -8.49 4.18 -0.10
N ILE A 89 -8.30 3.66 1.11
CA ILE A 89 -9.29 2.81 1.77
C ILE A 89 -9.69 3.47 3.09
N PRO A 90 -10.92 3.97 3.21
CA PRO A 90 -11.39 4.52 4.49
C PRO A 90 -11.69 3.39 5.48
N VAL A 91 -11.31 3.60 6.72
CA VAL A 91 -11.65 2.71 7.84
C VAL A 91 -12.29 3.53 8.96
N LYS A 92 -13.13 2.90 9.77
CA LYS A 92 -13.84 3.60 10.85
C LYS A 92 -12.99 3.80 12.08
N ARG A 93 -12.02 2.90 12.32
CA ARG A 93 -11.18 2.91 13.52
C ARG A 93 -9.74 2.64 13.15
N GLU A 94 -8.82 3.27 13.88
CA GLU A 94 -7.40 2.91 13.81
C GLU A 94 -7.22 1.51 14.39
N PHE A 95 -6.24 0.82 13.89
CA PHE A 95 -5.91 -0.52 14.38
C PHE A 95 -4.40 -0.66 14.52
N VAL A 96 -3.98 -1.69 15.27
CA VAL A 96 -2.57 -2.05 15.41
C VAL A 96 -2.25 -3.11 14.38
N PRO A 97 -1.46 -2.80 13.36
CA PRO A 97 -1.10 -3.80 12.35
C PRO A 97 -0.14 -4.84 12.95
N SER A 98 -0.23 -6.07 12.43
CA SER A 98 0.72 -7.12 12.75
C SER A 98 1.75 -7.15 11.63
N LEU A 99 2.87 -6.46 11.83
CA LEU A 99 3.85 -6.22 10.78
C LEU A 99 4.65 -7.48 10.45
N ASN A 100 5.02 -7.61 9.16
CA ASN A 100 5.95 -8.63 8.70
C ASN A 100 7.38 -8.09 8.77
N LEU A 101 8.36 -8.86 8.26
CA LEU A 101 9.78 -8.48 8.34
C LEU A 101 10.15 -7.28 7.45
N GLU A 102 9.29 -6.90 6.52
CA GLU A 102 9.54 -5.76 5.64
C GLU A 102 9.34 -4.41 6.34
N HIS A 103 8.65 -4.40 7.48
CA HIS A 103 8.34 -3.19 8.23
C HIS A 103 8.63 -3.39 9.71
N ARG A 104 9.19 -2.36 10.35
CA ARG A 104 9.55 -2.39 11.79
C ARG A 104 8.78 -1.39 12.63
N GLY A 105 7.86 -0.66 12.05
CA GLY A 105 7.05 0.31 12.78
C GLY A 105 5.90 0.84 11.95
N TYR A 106 4.99 1.50 12.62
CA TYR A 106 3.85 2.15 11.99
C TYR A 106 3.49 3.41 12.76
N CYS A 107 2.76 4.30 12.09
CA CYS A 107 2.15 5.44 12.77
C CYS A 107 0.87 5.87 12.06
N TRP A 108 -0.02 6.44 12.84
CA TRP A 108 -1.21 7.11 12.33
C TRP A 108 -0.99 8.62 12.48
N VAL A 109 -1.03 9.36 11.38
CA VAL A 109 -0.72 10.79 11.39
C VAL A 109 -1.70 11.58 10.55
N THR A 110 -1.92 12.84 10.93
CA THR A 110 -2.63 13.79 10.08
C THR A 110 -1.65 14.34 9.04
N LEU A 111 -2.17 14.80 7.91
CA LEU A 111 -1.36 15.40 6.84
C LEU A 111 -1.32 16.93 6.92
N GLU A 112 -1.54 17.48 8.08
CA GLU A 112 -1.47 18.93 8.30
C GLU A 112 -0.11 19.37 8.83
#